data_dc7d1bb6d67968c2fcfbe68f7ea52fd0
#
_entry.id   dc7d1bb6d67968c2fcfbe68f7ea52fd0
#
_cell.length_a   1.000
_cell.length_b   1.000
_cell.length_c   1.000
_cell.angle_alpha   90.00
_cell.angle_beta   90.00
_cell.angle_gamma   90.00
#
_symmetry.space_group_name_H-M   'P 1'
#
loop_
_entity.id
_entity.type
_entity.pdbx_description
1 polymer ?
#
loop_
_entity_poly.entity_id
_entity_poly.type
_entity_poly.pdbx_seq_one_letter_code
_entity_poly.pdbx_strand_id
1 'polypeptide(L)'
;MENQESPEEKAARLLREREESGGIEFDRVPEDESKSEPLNLGKAQSFQHQENSDVVGANIGWKPVPVENLPSQGRFYPHGTTLEIRSAQVQEIRHFSTIDEQDPLDLDDKLNMIIDKCVRMKFPDRQASWKDLKEEDRFYLIFAVRDITFINGENKLFVNLKCGRACAGDGSYQERLELVKENFEYYSIDERLMEHYDETERCFVLRNTKAGNLKLYIPSLGVTSFIKSYVRQRIKNNEFFDRSFLKIAPFLFDDWRQLNDKTYQAAYQDSVSWGSLKYTSMLQMAEMIRFGVKTDVSKQCKQCGVEVRTPMSFPGGIKSLFISPDPFAELFG
;
A
#
# COMPACT_ATOMS: atom_id res chain seq x y z
N MET A 1 33.81 -45.51 -6.90
CA MET A 1 32.79 -44.94 -7.80
C MET A 1 31.49 -44.93 -7.00
N GLU A 2 31.20 -43.81 -6.34
CA GLU A 2 29.95 -43.66 -5.58
C GLU A 2 28.83 -43.30 -6.59
N ASN A 3 27.82 -44.18 -6.64
CA ASN A 3 26.62 -43.93 -7.44
C ASN A 3 25.89 -42.76 -6.80
N GLN A 4 25.91 -41.60 -7.45
CA GLN A 4 25.06 -40.49 -7.08
C GLN A 4 23.62 -40.81 -7.52
N GLU A 5 22.74 -40.96 -6.56
CA GLU A 5 21.30 -41.11 -6.72
C GLU A 5 20.72 -39.92 -7.50
N SER A 6 19.89 -40.18 -8.50
CA SER A 6 19.27 -39.08 -9.28
C SER A 6 18.27 -38.32 -8.44
N PRO A 7 18.00 -37.02 -8.77
CA PRO A 7 17.02 -36.24 -8.05
C PRO A 7 15.61 -36.84 -8.01
N GLU A 8 15.24 -37.59 -9.05
CA GLU A 8 13.95 -38.29 -9.14
C GLU A 8 13.88 -39.53 -8.21
N GLU A 9 14.96 -40.27 -8.10
CA GLU A 9 15.05 -41.41 -7.17
C GLU A 9 15.01 -40.96 -5.73
N LYS A 10 15.64 -39.84 -5.41
CA LYS A 10 15.62 -39.25 -4.06
C LYS A 10 14.22 -38.75 -3.68
N ALA A 11 13.48 -38.15 -4.62
CA ALA A 11 12.10 -37.71 -4.41
C ALA A 11 11.14 -38.87 -4.21
N ALA A 12 11.30 -39.95 -4.98
CA ALA A 12 10.50 -41.17 -4.83
C ALA A 12 10.76 -41.92 -3.49
N ARG A 13 11.99 -41.89 -3.01
CA ARG A 13 12.34 -42.47 -1.69
C ARG A 13 11.70 -41.67 -0.55
N LEU A 14 11.76 -40.32 -0.59
CA LEU A 14 11.15 -39.46 0.43
C LEU A 14 9.64 -39.60 0.49
N LEU A 15 8.98 -39.82 -0.65
CA LEU A 15 7.55 -40.09 -0.69
C LEU A 15 7.19 -41.45 -0.02
N ARG A 16 7.96 -42.52 -0.27
CA ARG A 16 7.75 -43.82 0.38
C ARG A 16 7.99 -43.76 1.88
N GLU A 17 9.07 -43.12 2.33
CA GLU A 17 9.36 -42.92 3.77
C GLU A 17 8.23 -42.14 4.49
N ARG A 18 7.53 -41.26 3.78
CA ARG A 18 6.39 -40.50 4.31
C ARG A 18 5.11 -41.36 4.40
N GLU A 19 4.91 -42.29 3.47
CA GLU A 19 3.79 -43.24 3.50
C GLU A 19 3.99 -44.36 4.57
N GLU A 20 5.23 -44.76 4.82
CA GLU A 20 5.58 -45.77 5.82
C GLU A 20 5.64 -45.24 7.26
N SER A 21 5.85 -43.93 7.46
CA SER A 21 5.74 -43.28 8.78
C SER A 21 4.27 -43.03 9.12
N GLY A 22 3.57 -44.07 9.49
CA GLY A 22 2.17 -44.23 9.80
C GLY A 22 1.49 -42.98 10.30
N GLY A 23 0.34 -42.69 9.67
CA GLY A 23 -0.53 -41.59 10.04
C GLY A 23 -0.82 -41.61 11.55
N ILE A 24 -0.85 -40.40 12.11
CA ILE A 24 -1.23 -40.19 13.51
C ILE A 24 -2.69 -40.64 13.64
N GLU A 25 -2.90 -41.80 14.28
CA GLU A 25 -4.24 -42.23 14.73
C GLU A 25 -4.72 -41.20 15.77
N PHE A 26 -5.76 -40.46 15.42
CA PHE A 26 -6.51 -39.70 16.42
C PHE A 26 -7.31 -40.70 17.26
N ASP A 27 -6.98 -40.82 18.52
CA ASP A 27 -7.75 -41.56 19.52
C ASP A 27 -9.22 -41.10 19.46
N ARG A 28 -10.11 -42.06 19.18
CA ARG A 28 -11.56 -41.87 19.26
C ARG A 28 -11.92 -41.62 20.71
N VAL A 29 -12.41 -40.46 21.00
CA VAL A 29 -13.08 -40.13 22.26
C VAL A 29 -14.29 -41.04 22.39
N PRO A 30 -14.51 -41.77 23.52
CA PRO A 30 -15.71 -42.58 23.69
C PRO A 30 -16.96 -41.73 23.69
N GLU A 31 -17.94 -42.11 22.90
CA GLU A 31 -19.29 -41.55 22.92
C GLU A 31 -19.96 -41.85 24.28
N ASP A 32 -20.02 -40.84 25.13
CA ASP A 32 -20.82 -40.88 26.34
C ASP A 32 -22.26 -40.43 25.98
N GLU A 33 -23.18 -41.40 25.97
CA GLU A 33 -24.60 -41.17 25.77
C GLU A 33 -25.20 -40.50 27.01
N SER A 34 -24.97 -39.21 27.22
CA SER A 34 -25.75 -38.37 28.11
C SER A 34 -26.71 -37.53 27.32
N LYS A 35 -28.00 -37.82 27.46
CA LYS A 35 -29.15 -37.12 26.95
C LYS A 35 -28.99 -35.63 27.25
N SER A 36 -28.52 -34.84 26.27
CA SER A 36 -28.61 -33.37 26.30
C SER A 36 -29.99 -32.94 25.78
N GLU A 37 -30.77 -32.31 26.64
CA GLU A 37 -31.97 -31.60 26.24
C GLU A 37 -31.66 -30.57 25.14
N PRO A 38 -32.57 -30.35 24.16
CA PRO A 38 -32.31 -29.39 23.09
C PRO A 38 -32.21 -27.98 23.72
N LEU A 39 -31.03 -27.36 23.61
CA LEU A 39 -30.84 -25.94 23.88
C LEU A 39 -31.81 -25.14 23.04
N ASN A 40 -32.79 -24.54 23.73
CA ASN A 40 -33.76 -23.63 23.16
C ASN A 40 -33.03 -22.35 22.71
N LEU A 41 -32.57 -22.34 21.45
CA LEU A 41 -32.03 -21.17 20.77
C LEU A 41 -33.18 -20.16 20.62
N GLY A 42 -33.43 -19.42 21.70
CA GLY A 42 -34.31 -18.26 21.67
C GLY A 42 -33.95 -17.38 20.49
N LYS A 43 -34.99 -16.97 19.78
CA LYS A 43 -34.99 -16.09 18.61
C LYS A 43 -33.81 -15.12 18.66
N ALA A 44 -32.95 -15.16 17.65
CA ALA A 44 -31.93 -14.16 17.44
C ALA A 44 -32.59 -12.77 17.48
N GLN A 45 -32.43 -12.08 18.58
CA GLN A 45 -32.78 -10.66 18.65
C GLN A 45 -31.86 -9.97 17.68
N SER A 46 -32.45 -9.39 16.63
CA SER A 46 -31.77 -8.44 15.80
C SER A 46 -31.17 -7.36 16.71
N PHE A 47 -29.86 -7.36 16.84
CA PHE A 47 -29.16 -6.25 17.47
C PHE A 47 -29.42 -5.02 16.62
N GLN A 48 -30.43 -4.25 17.00
CA GLN A 48 -30.50 -2.86 16.59
C GLN A 48 -29.27 -2.18 17.20
N HIS A 49 -28.40 -1.66 16.37
CA HIS A 49 -27.35 -0.76 16.78
C HIS A 49 -27.98 0.45 17.46
N GLN A 50 -28.12 0.37 18.78
CA GLN A 50 -28.23 1.57 19.59
C GLN A 50 -26.84 2.21 19.57
N GLU A 51 -26.78 3.40 19.01
CA GLU A 51 -25.63 4.31 19.16
C GLU A 51 -25.52 4.68 20.66
N ASN A 52 -24.87 3.82 21.43
CA ASN A 52 -24.44 4.18 22.77
C ASN A 52 -23.11 4.90 22.68
N SER A 53 -23.16 6.21 22.81
CA SER A 53 -22.07 7.18 22.77
C SER A 53 -21.08 7.13 23.93
N ASP A 54 -21.07 6.09 24.79
CA ASP A 54 -20.29 6.08 26.02
C ASP A 54 -19.24 4.96 26.13
N VAL A 55 -18.82 4.38 25.02
CA VAL A 55 -17.63 3.51 25.05
C VAL A 55 -16.39 4.37 24.80
N VAL A 56 -15.74 4.75 25.88
CA VAL A 56 -14.38 5.29 25.86
C VAL A 56 -13.48 4.30 25.12
N GLY A 57 -13.05 4.64 23.89
CA GLY A 57 -12.00 3.88 23.23
C GLY A 57 -12.05 3.72 21.72
N ALA A 58 -13.15 3.83 21.05
CA ALA A 58 -13.13 3.76 19.59
C ALA A 58 -13.93 4.92 19.00
N ASN A 59 -13.23 5.92 18.54
CA ASN A 59 -13.84 7.00 17.76
C ASN A 59 -14.22 6.44 16.38
N ILE A 60 -15.34 5.70 16.32
CA ILE A 60 -15.85 5.01 15.11
C ILE A 60 -16.36 6.04 14.09
N GLY A 61 -16.34 7.32 14.44
CA GLY A 61 -16.76 8.42 13.59
C GLY A 61 -15.78 8.69 12.43
N TRP A 62 -16.34 9.10 11.29
CA TRP A 62 -15.56 9.63 10.18
C TRP A 62 -15.01 11.01 10.54
N LYS A 63 -13.72 11.21 10.26
CA LYS A 63 -13.02 12.48 10.50
C LYS A 63 -12.65 13.09 9.15
N PRO A 64 -12.94 14.39 8.93
CA PRO A 64 -12.53 15.04 7.70
C PRO A 64 -10.99 15.16 7.63
N VAL A 65 -10.46 14.97 6.44
CA VAL A 65 -9.07 15.24 6.11
C VAL A 65 -9.06 16.31 5.01
N PRO A 66 -8.51 17.50 5.26
CA PRO A 66 -8.36 18.49 4.23
C PRO A 66 -7.51 17.93 3.07
N VAL A 67 -8.01 18.04 1.84
CA VAL A 67 -7.30 17.50 0.67
C VAL A 67 -5.97 18.22 0.42
N GLU A 68 -5.85 19.45 0.93
CA GLU A 68 -4.63 20.26 0.90
C GLU A 68 -3.50 19.66 1.75
N ASN A 69 -3.84 18.80 2.72
CA ASN A 69 -2.88 18.10 3.56
C ASN A 69 -2.29 16.85 2.89
N LEU A 70 -2.87 16.41 1.77
CA LEU A 70 -2.32 15.31 0.99
C LEU A 70 -1.00 15.71 0.32
N PRO A 71 -0.11 14.77 0.02
CA PRO A 71 1.07 15.03 -0.79
C PRO A 71 0.77 15.73 -2.12
N SER A 72 -0.36 15.42 -2.75
CA SER A 72 -0.87 16.09 -3.95
C SER A 72 -1.32 17.53 -3.71
N GLN A 73 -1.48 17.96 -2.45
CA GLN A 73 -2.09 19.24 -2.07
C GLN A 73 -3.50 19.47 -2.65
N GLY A 74 -4.23 18.39 -2.95
CA GLY A 74 -5.55 18.44 -3.55
C GLY A 74 -5.58 18.80 -5.05
N ARG A 75 -4.44 19.16 -5.66
CA ARG A 75 -4.37 19.72 -7.03
C ARG A 75 -4.93 18.81 -8.11
N PHE A 76 -4.83 17.50 -7.93
CA PHE A 76 -5.21 16.53 -8.96
C PHE A 76 -6.60 15.96 -8.79
N TYR A 77 -7.39 16.55 -7.88
CA TYR A 77 -8.78 16.19 -7.64
C TYR A 77 -9.71 17.32 -8.14
N PRO A 78 -10.99 17.01 -8.44
CA PRO A 78 -11.98 18.03 -8.70
C PRO A 78 -12.07 19.05 -7.55
N HIS A 79 -12.20 20.33 -7.87
CA HIS A 79 -12.40 21.36 -6.85
C HIS A 79 -13.65 21.03 -6.01
N GLY A 80 -13.57 21.18 -4.68
CA GLY A 80 -14.65 20.81 -3.75
C GLY A 80 -14.71 19.32 -3.40
N THR A 81 -13.66 18.57 -3.74
CA THR A 81 -13.51 17.18 -3.25
C THR A 81 -13.45 17.16 -1.72
N THR A 82 -14.21 16.26 -1.10
CA THR A 82 -14.14 16.01 0.35
C THR A 82 -13.58 14.62 0.61
N LEU A 83 -12.78 14.53 1.66
CA LEU A 83 -12.14 13.30 2.10
C LEU A 83 -12.37 13.11 3.60
N GLU A 84 -12.73 11.90 3.98
CA GLU A 84 -12.92 11.51 5.38
C GLU A 84 -12.23 10.18 5.63
N ILE A 85 -11.72 10.00 6.85
CA ILE A 85 -11.10 8.76 7.31
C ILE A 85 -11.74 8.28 8.60
N ARG A 86 -11.71 6.97 8.83
CA ARG A 86 -12.06 6.36 10.12
C ARG A 86 -10.97 5.43 10.60
N SER A 87 -10.96 5.12 11.88
CA SER A 87 -10.09 4.10 12.46
C SER A 87 -10.33 2.73 11.79
N ALA A 88 -9.27 1.94 11.66
CA ALA A 88 -9.37 0.55 11.26
C ALA A 88 -10.00 -0.27 12.42
N GLN A 89 -10.96 -1.11 12.09
CA GLN A 89 -11.60 -2.02 13.04
C GLN A 89 -10.82 -3.34 13.11
N VAL A 90 -11.13 -4.14 14.11
CA VAL A 90 -10.50 -5.46 14.30
C VAL A 90 -10.58 -6.34 13.05
N GLN A 91 -11.66 -6.24 12.29
CA GLN A 91 -11.84 -7.03 11.06
C GLN A 91 -10.81 -6.64 9.99
N GLU A 92 -10.61 -5.33 9.76
CA GLU A 92 -9.62 -4.83 8.81
C GLU A 92 -8.20 -5.18 9.27
N ILE A 93 -7.90 -5.01 10.57
CA ILE A 93 -6.60 -5.36 11.15
C ILE A 93 -6.31 -6.85 10.99
N ARG A 94 -7.28 -7.73 11.29
CA ARG A 94 -7.14 -9.18 11.11
C ARG A 94 -6.91 -9.55 9.63
N HIS A 95 -7.62 -8.91 8.71
CA HIS A 95 -7.39 -9.15 7.29
C HIS A 95 -6.01 -8.66 6.84
N PHE A 96 -5.57 -7.50 7.34
CA PHE A 96 -4.23 -6.99 7.08
C PHE A 96 -3.12 -7.89 7.66
N SER A 97 -3.38 -8.56 8.78
CA SER A 97 -2.41 -9.45 9.42
C SER A 97 -2.01 -10.66 8.57
N THR A 98 -2.85 -11.04 7.63
CA THR A 98 -2.60 -12.19 6.74
C THR A 98 -1.75 -11.87 5.50
N ILE A 99 -1.17 -10.67 5.45
CA ILE A 99 -0.36 -10.20 4.32
C ILE A 99 0.84 -11.11 4.08
N ASP A 100 1.08 -11.47 2.82
CA ASP A 100 2.36 -12.04 2.38
C ASP A 100 3.28 -10.91 1.92
N GLU A 101 4.25 -10.55 2.76
CA GLU A 101 5.18 -9.45 2.48
C GLU A 101 6.16 -9.78 1.35
N GLN A 102 6.26 -11.05 0.93
CA GLN A 102 7.08 -11.45 -0.20
C GLN A 102 6.34 -11.36 -1.52
N ASP A 103 4.99 -11.29 -1.50
CA ASP A 103 4.18 -11.00 -2.68
C ASP A 103 3.83 -9.50 -2.72
N PRO A 104 4.49 -8.68 -3.58
CA PRO A 104 4.19 -7.26 -3.70
C PRO A 104 2.74 -6.96 -4.11
N LEU A 105 2.06 -7.92 -4.71
CA LEU A 105 0.67 -7.77 -5.15
C LEU A 105 -0.30 -8.02 -4.00
N ASP A 106 -0.02 -9.00 -3.12
CA ASP A 106 -0.80 -9.19 -1.90
C ASP A 106 -0.64 -8.00 -0.96
N LEU A 107 0.59 -7.47 -0.83
CA LEU A 107 0.86 -6.23 -0.11
C LEU A 107 -0.01 -5.08 -0.64
N ASP A 108 -0.04 -4.88 -1.95
CA ASP A 108 -0.81 -3.81 -2.58
C ASP A 108 -2.32 -3.98 -2.36
N ASP A 109 -2.83 -5.21 -2.52
CA ASP A 109 -4.24 -5.54 -2.30
C ASP A 109 -4.66 -5.28 -0.84
N LYS A 110 -3.81 -5.62 0.15
CA LYS A 110 -4.09 -5.37 1.57
C LYS A 110 -4.08 -3.89 1.93
N LEU A 111 -3.13 -3.13 1.39
CA LEU A 111 -3.10 -1.67 1.57
C LEU A 111 -4.33 -1.01 0.93
N ASN A 112 -4.72 -1.44 -0.27
CA ASN A 112 -5.91 -0.94 -0.95
C ASN A 112 -7.19 -1.29 -0.20
N MET A 113 -7.24 -2.45 0.46
CA MET A 113 -8.37 -2.82 1.31
C MET A 113 -8.51 -1.87 2.52
N ILE A 114 -7.42 -1.47 3.17
CA ILE A 114 -7.48 -0.46 4.24
C ILE A 114 -8.05 0.85 3.70
N ILE A 115 -7.58 1.30 2.53
CA ILE A 115 -8.12 2.49 1.88
C ILE A 115 -9.62 2.33 1.56
N ASP A 116 -10.03 1.22 0.94
CA ASP A 116 -11.45 0.97 0.60
C ASP A 116 -12.38 1.03 1.83
N LYS A 117 -11.91 0.50 2.96
CA LYS A 117 -12.74 0.42 4.18
C LYS A 117 -12.67 1.65 5.07
N CYS A 118 -11.50 2.29 5.14
CA CYS A 118 -11.23 3.33 6.13
C CYS A 118 -11.16 4.75 5.55
N VAL A 119 -11.23 4.90 4.24
CA VAL A 119 -11.20 6.20 3.54
C VAL A 119 -12.45 6.32 2.67
N ARG A 120 -13.16 7.44 2.77
CA ARG A 120 -14.21 7.79 1.83
C ARG A 120 -13.92 9.13 1.20
N MET A 121 -14.15 9.18 -0.11
CA MET A 121 -13.97 10.38 -0.90
C MET A 121 -15.26 10.68 -1.65
N LYS A 122 -15.58 11.97 -1.78
CA LYS A 122 -16.71 12.44 -2.55
C LYS A 122 -16.27 13.57 -3.46
N PHE A 123 -16.59 13.47 -4.73
CA PHE A 123 -16.48 14.55 -5.68
C PHE A 123 -17.75 15.39 -5.67
N PRO A 124 -17.72 16.65 -6.14
CA PRO A 124 -18.90 17.52 -6.15
C PRO A 124 -20.06 16.95 -6.96
N ASP A 125 -19.75 16.23 -8.02
CA ASP A 125 -20.69 15.70 -9.02
C ASP A 125 -21.06 14.24 -8.81
N ARG A 126 -20.27 13.49 -8.03
CA ARG A 126 -20.49 12.06 -7.82
C ARG A 126 -19.80 11.51 -6.57
N GLN A 127 -20.27 10.37 -6.10
CA GLN A 127 -19.53 9.56 -5.14
C GLN A 127 -18.26 9.02 -5.81
N ALA A 128 -17.11 9.26 -5.17
CA ALA A 128 -15.85 8.69 -5.60
C ALA A 128 -15.65 7.29 -5.00
N SER A 129 -14.84 6.47 -5.68
CA SER A 129 -14.33 5.20 -5.17
C SER A 129 -12.91 5.40 -4.64
N TRP A 130 -12.43 4.50 -3.79
CA TRP A 130 -11.02 4.43 -3.41
C TRP A 130 -10.08 4.38 -4.64
N LYS A 131 -10.56 3.81 -5.74
CA LYS A 131 -9.82 3.75 -7.02
C LYS A 131 -9.58 5.11 -7.67
N ASP A 132 -10.32 6.13 -7.27
CA ASP A 132 -10.13 7.51 -7.75
C ASP A 132 -9.01 8.24 -6.99
N LEU A 133 -8.54 7.72 -5.86
CA LEU A 133 -7.39 8.27 -5.14
C LEU A 133 -6.13 8.20 -5.99
N LYS A 134 -5.30 9.23 -5.89
CA LYS A 134 -3.98 9.23 -6.53
C LYS A 134 -3.03 8.29 -5.77
N GLU A 135 -2.23 7.54 -6.52
CA GLU A 135 -1.37 6.50 -5.94
C GLU A 135 -0.44 7.05 -4.86
N GLU A 136 0.14 8.22 -5.12
CA GLU A 136 1.14 8.83 -4.24
C GLU A 136 0.53 9.41 -2.94
N ASP A 137 -0.79 9.60 -2.87
CA ASP A 137 -1.47 10.02 -1.65
C ASP A 137 -1.81 8.83 -0.73
N ARG A 138 -1.77 7.60 -1.25
CA ARG A 138 -2.16 6.38 -0.54
C ARG A 138 -1.41 6.20 0.77
N PHE A 139 -0.08 6.31 0.72
CA PHE A 139 0.76 6.03 1.88
C PHE A 139 0.49 7.01 3.03
N TYR A 140 0.32 8.30 2.72
CA TYR A 140 -0.09 9.29 3.70
C TYR A 140 -1.42 8.93 4.38
N LEU A 141 -2.41 8.50 3.59
CA LEU A 141 -3.72 8.12 4.12
C LEU A 141 -3.67 6.85 4.98
N ILE A 142 -2.85 5.87 4.63
CA ILE A 142 -2.60 4.69 5.47
C ILE A 142 -2.08 5.11 6.84
N PHE A 143 -1.11 6.02 6.90
CA PHE A 143 -0.60 6.54 8.17
C PHE A 143 -1.65 7.37 8.91
N ALA A 144 -2.44 8.18 8.21
CA ALA A 144 -3.53 8.94 8.84
C ALA A 144 -4.59 8.02 9.47
N VAL A 145 -4.94 6.91 8.80
CA VAL A 145 -5.83 5.88 9.36
C VAL A 145 -5.18 5.20 10.56
N ARG A 146 -3.90 4.87 10.46
CA ARG A 146 -3.14 4.28 11.57
C ARG A 146 -3.13 5.18 12.80
N ASP A 147 -2.81 6.47 12.62
CA ASP A 147 -2.72 7.44 13.72
C ASP A 147 -4.04 7.59 14.48
N ILE A 148 -5.18 7.53 13.78
CA ILE A 148 -6.50 7.58 14.44
C ILE A 148 -6.95 6.21 14.97
N THR A 149 -6.30 5.11 14.55
CA THR A 149 -6.56 3.77 15.09
C THR A 149 -5.88 3.60 16.46
N PHE A 150 -4.67 4.13 16.62
CA PHE A 150 -3.83 3.99 17.82
C PHE A 150 -3.68 5.32 18.58
N ILE A 151 -4.80 5.97 18.91
CA ILE A 151 -4.83 7.31 19.53
C ILE A 151 -4.09 7.37 20.87
N ASN A 152 -4.09 6.28 21.63
CA ASN A 152 -3.49 6.22 22.98
C ASN A 152 -1.97 6.01 22.96
N GLY A 153 -1.33 6.13 21.82
CA GLY A 153 0.11 5.91 21.69
C GLY A 153 0.52 4.43 21.68
N GLU A 154 -0.45 3.54 21.52
CA GLU A 154 -0.24 2.13 21.27
C GLU A 154 0.45 1.93 19.90
N ASN A 155 1.16 0.81 19.75
CA ASN A 155 1.80 0.41 18.49
C ASN A 155 2.66 1.51 17.84
N LYS A 156 3.53 2.17 18.62
CA LYS A 156 4.44 3.18 18.10
C LYS A 156 5.47 2.56 17.17
N LEU A 157 5.60 3.13 15.98
CA LEU A 157 6.62 2.73 15.01
C LEU A 157 7.83 3.64 15.12
N PHE A 158 9.01 3.03 15.08
CA PHE A 158 10.26 3.77 15.17
C PHE A 158 11.26 3.28 14.11
N VAL A 159 12.06 4.21 13.60
CA VAL A 159 13.28 3.91 12.84
C VAL A 159 14.51 4.35 13.62
N ASN A 160 15.57 3.57 13.47
CA ASN A 160 16.85 3.89 14.08
C ASN A 160 17.72 4.64 13.08
N LEU A 161 17.99 5.90 13.37
CA LEU A 161 18.95 6.73 12.65
C LEU A 161 20.34 6.50 13.22
N LYS A 162 21.31 6.14 12.37
CA LYS A 162 22.71 5.94 12.75
C LYS A 162 23.59 6.92 11.99
N CYS A 163 24.34 7.77 12.70
CA CYS A 163 25.36 8.56 12.07
C CYS A 163 26.55 7.68 11.72
N GLY A 164 26.87 7.57 10.43
CA GLY A 164 27.98 6.75 9.92
C GLY A 164 29.39 7.31 10.20
N ARG A 165 29.47 8.50 10.76
CA ARG A 165 30.75 9.10 11.20
C ARG A 165 30.89 8.90 12.70
N ALA A 166 32.11 8.66 13.14
CA ALA A 166 32.45 8.70 14.57
C ALA A 166 32.28 10.14 15.08
N CYS A 167 31.05 10.49 15.50
CA CYS A 167 30.72 11.85 15.95
C CYS A 167 31.29 12.17 17.34
N ALA A 168 31.54 11.16 18.15
CA ALA A 168 32.00 11.31 19.51
C ALA A 168 32.88 10.11 19.85
N GLY A 169 34.15 10.23 19.69
CA GLY A 169 35.25 9.39 20.19
C GLY A 169 35.08 7.89 20.38
N ASP A 170 33.93 7.38 20.66
CA ASP A 170 33.67 5.99 21.06
C ASP A 170 32.52 5.29 20.33
N GLY A 171 31.82 5.95 19.42
CA GLY A 171 30.73 5.27 18.73
C GLY A 171 29.82 6.10 17.85
N SER A 172 29.05 5.43 17.07
CA SER A 172 28.06 6.04 16.21
C SER A 172 26.90 6.60 17.04
N TYR A 173 26.59 7.89 16.87
CA TYR A 173 25.35 8.45 17.36
C TYR A 173 24.16 7.67 16.79
N GLN A 174 23.29 7.24 17.67
CA GLN A 174 22.04 6.56 17.31
C GLN A 174 20.86 7.35 17.88
N GLU A 175 19.87 7.59 17.07
CA GLU A 175 18.63 8.23 17.50
C GLU A 175 17.45 7.38 17.02
N ARG A 176 16.47 7.20 17.89
CA ARG A 176 15.20 6.53 17.57
C ARG A 176 14.18 7.60 17.18
N LEU A 177 13.74 7.58 15.92
CA LEU A 177 12.75 8.52 15.39
C LEU A 177 11.40 7.82 15.28
N GLU A 178 10.36 8.39 15.89
CA GLU A 178 8.99 7.91 15.74
C GLU A 178 8.47 8.22 14.33
N LEU A 179 7.87 7.21 13.69
CA LEU A 179 7.25 7.34 12.38
C LEU A 179 5.81 7.87 12.54
N VAL A 180 5.71 9.18 12.54
CA VAL A 180 4.44 9.93 12.49
C VAL A 180 4.45 10.80 11.24
N LYS A 181 3.27 11.14 10.73
CA LYS A 181 3.12 11.94 9.49
C LYS A 181 3.87 13.27 9.51
N GLU A 182 4.06 13.85 10.70
CA GLU A 182 4.80 15.10 10.93
C GLU A 182 6.31 14.97 10.64
N ASN A 183 6.83 13.75 10.70
CA ASN A 183 8.25 13.44 10.41
C ASN A 183 8.48 12.99 8.96
N PHE A 184 7.45 12.98 8.12
CA PHE A 184 7.60 12.61 6.74
C PHE A 184 8.12 13.74 5.89
N GLU A 185 9.04 13.40 5.02
CA GLU A 185 9.44 14.26 3.91
C GLU A 185 8.63 13.87 2.66
N TYR A 186 8.41 14.86 1.79
CA TYR A 186 7.63 14.67 0.59
C TYR A 186 8.48 14.96 -0.65
N TYR A 187 8.24 14.20 -1.71
CA TYR A 187 8.68 14.60 -3.03
C TYR A 187 7.80 15.74 -3.53
N SER A 188 8.38 16.64 -4.30
CA SER A 188 7.65 17.68 -5.04
C SER A 188 7.81 17.44 -6.54
N ILE A 189 6.75 17.69 -7.29
CA ILE A 189 6.82 17.67 -8.75
C ILE A 189 7.77 18.79 -9.19
N ASP A 190 8.58 18.51 -10.22
CA ASP A 190 9.50 19.49 -10.81
C ASP A 190 8.74 20.75 -11.25
N GLU A 191 9.18 21.93 -10.80
CA GLU A 191 8.51 23.20 -11.09
C GLU A 191 8.37 23.47 -12.59
N ARG A 192 9.38 23.08 -13.39
CA ARG A 192 9.34 23.22 -14.86
C ARG A 192 8.21 22.43 -15.48
N LEU A 193 7.85 21.27 -14.86
CA LEU A 193 6.74 20.46 -15.32
C LEU A 193 5.40 21.07 -14.87
N MET A 194 5.36 21.69 -13.67
CA MET A 194 4.15 22.35 -13.15
C MET A 194 3.69 23.50 -14.02
N GLU A 195 4.57 24.19 -14.77
CA GLU A 195 4.20 25.21 -15.77
C GLU A 195 3.34 24.65 -16.91
N HIS A 196 3.35 23.35 -17.12
CA HIS A 196 2.59 22.64 -18.16
C HIS A 196 1.37 21.89 -17.60
N TYR A 197 1.05 22.10 -16.33
CA TYR A 197 -0.14 21.49 -15.74
C TYR A 197 -1.42 22.21 -16.18
N ASP A 198 -2.34 21.44 -16.75
CA ASP A 198 -3.67 21.92 -17.15
C ASP A 198 -4.67 21.60 -16.04
N GLU A 199 -5.13 22.64 -15.33
CA GLU A 199 -6.07 22.49 -14.21
C GLU A 199 -7.43 21.96 -14.63
N THR A 200 -7.86 22.27 -15.85
CA THR A 200 -9.16 21.85 -16.38
C THR A 200 -9.15 20.35 -16.70
N GLU A 201 -8.10 19.90 -17.36
CA GLU A 201 -7.91 18.50 -17.73
C GLU A 201 -7.22 17.68 -16.62
N ARG A 202 -6.70 18.33 -15.60
CA ARG A 202 -5.95 17.74 -14.47
C ARG A 202 -4.82 16.80 -14.91
N CYS A 203 -4.08 17.24 -15.91
CA CYS A 203 -2.96 16.49 -16.49
C CYS A 203 -1.85 17.44 -16.95
N PHE A 204 -0.69 16.88 -17.24
CA PHE A 204 0.40 17.63 -17.85
C PHE A 204 0.29 17.59 -19.37
N VAL A 205 0.30 18.75 -19.99
CA VAL A 205 0.18 18.90 -21.46
C VAL A 205 1.32 19.73 -22.00
N LEU A 206 2.25 19.11 -22.71
CA LEU A 206 3.31 19.79 -23.44
C LEU A 206 2.93 19.82 -24.93
N ARG A 207 2.66 21.03 -25.44
CA ARG A 207 2.25 21.23 -26.84
C ARG A 207 3.43 21.71 -27.69
N ASN A 208 3.39 21.38 -28.97
CA ASN A 208 4.37 21.86 -29.96
C ASN A 208 5.83 21.53 -29.61
N THR A 209 6.07 20.41 -28.95
CA THR A 209 7.45 19.96 -28.68
C THR A 209 8.05 19.28 -29.91
N LYS A 210 9.38 19.13 -29.95
CA LYS A 210 10.06 18.35 -30.98
C LYS A 210 9.64 16.87 -30.98
N ALA A 211 9.09 16.39 -29.87
CA ALA A 211 8.54 15.04 -29.72
C ALA A 211 7.04 14.96 -30.08
N GLY A 212 6.44 16.04 -30.52
CA GLY A 212 5.00 16.20 -30.74
C GLY A 212 4.29 16.67 -29.47
N ASN A 213 2.99 16.45 -29.41
CA ASN A 213 2.20 16.75 -28.21
C ASN A 213 2.32 15.58 -27.21
N LEU A 214 2.66 15.91 -25.96
CA LEU A 214 2.79 14.93 -24.88
C LEU A 214 1.70 15.24 -23.83
N LYS A 215 0.99 14.21 -23.38
CA LYS A 215 -0.03 14.30 -22.36
C LYS A 215 0.13 13.18 -21.35
N LEU A 216 0.25 13.54 -20.07
CA LEU A 216 0.38 12.60 -18.97
C LEU A 216 -0.60 12.93 -17.85
N TYR A 217 -1.32 11.94 -17.42
CA TYR A 217 -2.22 12.01 -16.29
C TYR A 217 -1.51 11.59 -14.99
N ILE A 218 -2.07 11.97 -13.86
CA ILE A 218 -1.60 11.51 -12.56
C ILE A 218 -2.27 10.15 -12.27
N PRO A 219 -1.49 9.08 -12.04
CA PRO A 219 -2.03 7.76 -11.82
C PRO A 219 -2.96 7.71 -10.61
N SER A 220 -4.12 7.07 -10.79
CA SER A 220 -5.00 6.71 -9.69
C SER A 220 -4.78 5.26 -9.25
N LEU A 221 -5.19 4.92 -8.02
CA LEU A 221 -5.13 3.55 -7.53
C LEU A 221 -5.89 2.56 -8.42
N GLY A 222 -6.96 3.00 -9.07
CA GLY A 222 -7.71 2.17 -10.00
C GLY A 222 -6.91 1.82 -11.26
N VAL A 223 -6.18 2.80 -11.81
CA VAL A 223 -5.30 2.58 -12.97
C VAL A 223 -4.16 1.64 -12.62
N THR A 224 -3.45 1.90 -11.52
CA THR A 224 -2.30 1.08 -11.12
C THR A 224 -2.71 -0.33 -10.69
N SER A 225 -3.84 -0.50 -9.99
CA SER A 225 -4.37 -1.82 -9.65
C SER A 225 -4.77 -2.62 -10.87
N PHE A 226 -5.38 -1.98 -11.89
CA PHE A 226 -5.67 -2.66 -13.16
C PHE A 226 -4.39 -3.15 -13.84
N ILE A 227 -3.38 -2.27 -13.98
CA ILE A 227 -2.11 -2.61 -14.64
C ILE A 227 -1.41 -3.77 -13.90
N LYS A 228 -1.36 -3.71 -12.56
CA LYS A 228 -0.80 -4.79 -11.74
C LYS A 228 -1.53 -6.12 -11.94
N SER A 229 -2.87 -6.09 -11.96
CA SER A 229 -3.68 -7.28 -12.22
C SER A 229 -3.47 -7.84 -13.62
N TYR A 230 -3.39 -6.96 -14.63
CA TYR A 230 -3.09 -7.32 -16.01
C TYR A 230 -1.72 -8.03 -16.12
N VAL A 231 -0.68 -7.46 -15.52
CA VAL A 231 0.66 -8.05 -15.50
C VAL A 231 0.66 -9.41 -14.79
N ARG A 232 -0.01 -9.52 -13.62
CA ARG A 232 -0.16 -10.79 -12.89
C ARG A 232 -0.76 -11.89 -13.78
N GLN A 233 -1.82 -11.54 -14.52
CA GLN A 233 -2.48 -12.49 -15.42
C GLN A 233 -1.52 -12.93 -16.56
N ARG A 234 -0.79 -11.99 -17.16
CA ARG A 234 0.20 -12.30 -18.20
C ARG A 234 1.32 -13.22 -17.69
N ILE A 235 1.86 -12.94 -16.51
CA ILE A 235 2.87 -13.80 -15.87
C ILE A 235 2.32 -15.20 -15.65
N LYS A 236 1.09 -15.30 -15.08
CA LYS A 236 0.44 -16.59 -14.82
C LYS A 236 0.22 -17.42 -16.09
N ASN A 237 -0.07 -16.77 -17.18
CA ASN A 237 -0.32 -17.40 -18.47
C ASN A 237 0.97 -17.60 -19.31
N ASN A 238 2.17 -17.26 -18.79
CA ASN A 238 3.43 -17.20 -19.55
C ASN A 238 3.34 -16.34 -20.81
N GLU A 239 2.56 -15.26 -20.76
CA GLU A 239 2.41 -14.34 -21.87
C GLU A 239 3.40 -13.19 -21.78
N PHE A 240 3.80 -12.67 -22.94
CA PHE A 240 4.70 -11.51 -23.00
C PHE A 240 4.02 -10.24 -22.49
N PHE A 241 4.79 -9.42 -21.80
CA PHE A 241 4.47 -8.02 -21.48
C PHE A 241 5.72 -7.15 -21.49
N ASP A 242 5.59 -5.92 -21.93
CA ASP A 242 6.71 -4.99 -22.03
C ASP A 242 6.92 -4.26 -20.68
N ARG A 243 8.04 -4.58 -20.01
CA ARG A 243 8.41 -3.96 -18.73
C ARG A 243 8.72 -2.48 -18.83
N SER A 244 9.22 -2.03 -19.99
CA SER A 244 9.54 -0.62 -20.20
C SER A 244 8.27 0.20 -20.38
N PHE A 245 7.26 -0.34 -21.05
CA PHE A 245 5.95 0.31 -21.16
C PHE A 245 5.27 0.48 -19.80
N LEU A 246 5.47 -0.44 -18.86
CA LEU A 246 4.89 -0.33 -17.51
C LEU A 246 5.29 0.93 -16.76
N LYS A 247 6.43 1.55 -17.10
CA LYS A 247 6.87 2.80 -16.48
C LYS A 247 6.07 4.01 -16.96
N ILE A 248 5.49 3.93 -18.16
CA ILE A 248 4.72 5.03 -18.76
C ILE A 248 3.21 4.76 -18.68
N ALA A 249 2.81 3.50 -18.77
CA ALA A 249 1.40 3.11 -18.87
C ALA A 249 0.48 3.76 -17.83
N PRO A 250 0.86 3.86 -16.52
CA PRO A 250 0.00 4.50 -15.52
C PRO A 250 -0.36 5.94 -15.84
N PHE A 251 0.50 6.64 -16.57
CA PHE A 251 0.34 8.07 -16.90
C PHE A 251 -0.45 8.32 -18.20
N LEU A 252 -0.87 7.26 -18.89
CA LEU A 252 -1.60 7.38 -20.16
C LEU A 252 -3.13 7.38 -19.98
N PHE A 253 -3.62 7.05 -18.79
CA PHE A 253 -5.04 6.86 -18.54
C PHE A 253 -5.56 7.84 -17.50
N ASP A 254 -6.62 8.57 -17.86
CA ASP A 254 -7.31 9.50 -16.97
C ASP A 254 -8.27 8.78 -16.02
N ASP A 255 -9.15 7.97 -16.57
CA ASP A 255 -10.23 7.30 -15.85
C ASP A 255 -10.06 5.77 -15.87
N TRP A 256 -9.83 5.22 -14.70
CA TRP A 256 -9.73 3.76 -14.51
C TRP A 256 -10.99 2.99 -14.95
N ARG A 257 -12.17 3.64 -15.00
CA ARG A 257 -13.43 3.01 -15.42
C ARG A 257 -13.46 2.68 -16.90
N GLN A 258 -12.71 3.43 -17.69
CA GLN A 258 -12.57 3.22 -19.14
C GLN A 258 -11.43 2.26 -19.47
N LEU A 259 -10.61 1.93 -18.46
CA LEU A 259 -9.45 1.07 -18.64
C LEU A 259 -9.88 -0.41 -18.63
N ASN A 260 -9.54 -1.09 -19.71
CA ASN A 260 -9.75 -2.51 -19.90
C ASN A 260 -8.63 -3.06 -20.82
N ASP A 261 -8.58 -4.37 -21.02
CA ASP A 261 -7.54 -5.03 -21.82
C ASP A 261 -7.41 -4.43 -23.22
N LYS A 262 -8.53 -4.09 -23.86
CA LYS A 262 -8.51 -3.52 -25.23
C LYS A 262 -7.91 -2.12 -25.23
N THR A 263 -8.32 -1.25 -24.30
CA THR A 263 -7.79 0.12 -24.22
C THR A 263 -6.33 0.13 -23.81
N TYR A 264 -5.92 -0.78 -22.91
CA TYR A 264 -4.52 -0.96 -22.53
C TYR A 264 -3.67 -1.42 -23.73
N GLN A 265 -4.13 -2.43 -24.45
CA GLN A 265 -3.44 -2.94 -25.65
C GLN A 265 -3.35 -1.86 -26.75
N ALA A 266 -4.41 -1.08 -26.96
CA ALA A 266 -4.38 0.02 -27.92
C ALA A 266 -3.32 1.07 -27.56
N ALA A 267 -3.21 1.44 -26.29
CA ALA A 267 -2.18 2.37 -25.82
C ALA A 267 -0.77 1.77 -25.97
N TYR A 268 -0.60 0.49 -25.72
CA TYR A 268 0.66 -0.20 -25.96
C TYR A 268 1.04 -0.16 -27.45
N GLN A 269 0.12 -0.51 -28.35
CA GLN A 269 0.37 -0.49 -29.79
C GLN A 269 0.68 0.92 -30.32
N ASP A 270 -0.02 1.94 -29.79
CA ASP A 270 0.30 3.34 -30.09
C ASP A 270 1.75 3.66 -29.67
N SER A 271 2.14 3.24 -28.44
CA SER A 271 3.49 3.49 -27.93
C SER A 271 4.60 2.83 -28.75
N VAL A 272 4.35 1.68 -29.35
CA VAL A 272 5.29 0.99 -30.26
C VAL A 272 5.56 1.81 -31.52
N SER A 273 4.59 2.63 -31.95
CA SER A 273 4.74 3.52 -33.12
C SER A 273 5.50 4.81 -32.81
N TRP A 274 5.80 5.10 -31.53
CA TRP A 274 6.46 6.36 -31.16
C TRP A 274 7.92 6.39 -31.62
N GLY A 275 8.35 7.55 -32.11
CA GLY A 275 9.78 7.79 -32.30
C GLY A 275 10.53 7.82 -30.97
N SER A 276 11.84 7.54 -31.01
CA SER A 276 12.70 7.46 -29.81
C SER A 276 12.62 8.71 -28.93
N LEU A 277 12.55 9.90 -29.54
CA LEU A 277 12.46 11.17 -28.80
C LEU A 277 11.15 11.24 -27.98
N LYS A 278 10.00 10.85 -28.57
CA LYS A 278 8.72 10.84 -27.86
C LYS A 278 8.76 9.86 -26.69
N TYR A 279 9.23 8.65 -26.93
CA TYR A 279 9.31 7.61 -25.90
C TYR A 279 10.20 8.02 -24.71
N THR A 280 11.43 8.51 -25.00
CA THR A 280 12.33 8.96 -23.92
C THR A 280 11.80 10.18 -23.18
N SER A 281 11.15 11.13 -23.88
CA SER A 281 10.50 12.28 -23.22
C SER A 281 9.38 11.84 -22.29
N MET A 282 8.54 10.89 -22.71
CA MET A 282 7.47 10.34 -21.85
C MET A 282 8.02 9.67 -20.60
N LEU A 283 9.12 8.89 -20.73
CA LEU A 283 9.80 8.28 -19.58
C LEU A 283 10.31 9.35 -18.60
N GLN A 284 11.02 10.35 -19.12
CA GLN A 284 11.57 11.43 -18.29
C GLN A 284 10.46 12.22 -17.58
N MET A 285 9.37 12.55 -18.28
CA MET A 285 8.24 13.23 -17.66
C MET A 285 7.57 12.37 -16.56
N ALA A 286 7.39 11.07 -16.81
CA ALA A 286 6.84 10.16 -15.80
C ALA A 286 7.72 10.13 -14.53
N GLU A 287 9.06 10.21 -14.67
CA GLU A 287 9.98 10.31 -13.55
C GLU A 287 9.94 11.68 -12.84
N MET A 288 9.66 12.76 -13.58
CA MET A 288 9.50 14.12 -13.03
C MET A 288 8.16 14.30 -12.28
N ILE A 289 7.13 13.54 -12.66
CA ILE A 289 5.84 13.49 -11.97
C ILE A 289 6.02 12.61 -10.71
N ARG A 290 6.78 13.10 -9.77
CA ARG A 290 7.02 12.40 -8.52
C ARG A 290 6.63 13.28 -7.35
N PHE A 291 5.63 12.85 -6.61
CA PHE A 291 5.22 13.45 -5.34
C PHE A 291 4.95 12.31 -4.35
N GLY A 292 4.39 12.59 -3.19
CA GLY A 292 4.15 11.54 -2.20
C GLY A 292 5.21 11.51 -1.09
N VAL A 293 5.05 10.59 -0.18
CA VAL A 293 5.95 10.42 0.97
C VAL A 293 7.27 9.81 0.50
N LYS A 294 8.39 10.39 0.94
CA LYS A 294 9.70 9.80 0.69
C LYS A 294 9.84 8.48 1.43
N THR A 295 10.54 7.55 0.82
CA THR A 295 10.81 6.22 1.38
C THR A 295 11.93 6.21 2.41
N ASP A 296 12.58 7.33 2.64
CA ASP A 296 13.61 7.56 3.65
C ASP A 296 13.19 8.70 4.57
N VAL A 297 13.64 8.62 5.81
CA VAL A 297 13.54 9.69 6.79
C VAL A 297 14.92 10.27 7.06
N SER A 298 14.98 11.57 7.25
CA SER A 298 16.25 12.27 7.54
C SER A 298 16.14 13.09 8.80
N LYS A 299 17.29 13.26 9.46
CA LYS A 299 17.45 14.14 10.61
C LYS A 299 18.90 14.60 10.76
N GLN A 300 19.08 15.81 11.22
CA GLN A 300 20.42 16.28 11.55
C GLN A 300 20.94 15.58 12.81
N CYS A 301 22.14 15.03 12.73
CA CYS A 301 22.83 14.48 13.89
C CYS A 301 23.07 15.57 14.92
N LYS A 302 22.60 15.36 16.14
CA LYS A 302 22.73 16.34 17.23
C LYS A 302 24.19 16.60 17.66
N GLN A 303 25.10 15.67 17.32
CA GLN A 303 26.50 15.79 17.70
C GLN A 303 27.38 16.50 16.65
N CYS A 304 27.16 16.17 15.36
CA CYS A 304 28.03 16.71 14.30
C CYS A 304 27.30 17.56 13.25
N GLY A 305 25.99 17.73 13.38
CA GLY A 305 25.18 18.55 12.46
C GLY A 305 24.99 17.94 11.06
N VAL A 306 25.60 16.78 10.75
CA VAL A 306 25.47 16.14 9.45
C VAL A 306 24.08 15.52 9.32
N GLU A 307 23.45 15.68 8.16
CA GLU A 307 22.20 15.02 7.85
C GLU A 307 22.39 13.51 7.77
N VAL A 308 21.63 12.78 8.57
CA VAL A 308 21.59 11.32 8.59
C VAL A 308 20.30 10.88 7.94
N ARG A 309 20.39 10.00 6.94
CA ARG A 309 19.25 9.41 6.25
C ARG A 309 19.20 7.91 6.49
N THR A 310 18.00 7.38 6.67
CA THR A 310 17.77 5.95 6.76
C THR A 310 16.49 5.58 6.00
N PRO A 311 16.47 4.43 5.31
CA PRO A 311 15.24 3.95 4.71
C PRO A 311 14.15 3.77 5.77
N MET A 312 12.93 4.11 5.42
CA MET A 312 11.76 3.85 6.25
C MET A 312 11.53 2.34 6.30
N SER A 313 11.98 1.73 7.36
CA SER A 313 11.85 0.30 7.60
C SER A 313 10.93 0.06 8.80
N PHE A 314 10.10 -0.95 8.69
CA PHE A 314 9.17 -1.32 9.74
C PHE A 314 9.75 -2.49 10.55
N PRO A 315 10.04 -2.32 11.84
CA PRO A 315 10.38 -3.44 12.69
C PRO A 315 9.25 -4.47 12.71
N GLY A 316 9.51 -5.70 12.29
CA GLY A 316 8.46 -6.72 12.12
C GLY A 316 7.74 -6.67 10.77
N GLY A 317 8.28 -5.90 9.80
CA GLY A 317 7.73 -5.77 8.45
C GLY A 317 6.55 -4.81 8.35
N ILE A 318 5.93 -4.75 7.18
CA ILE A 318 4.78 -3.86 6.90
C ILE A 318 3.56 -4.17 7.79
N LYS A 319 3.47 -5.40 8.30
CA LYS A 319 2.41 -5.81 9.25
C LYS A 319 2.37 -4.92 10.48
N SER A 320 3.52 -4.41 10.91
CA SER A 320 3.61 -3.53 12.08
C SER A 320 2.91 -2.18 11.91
N LEU A 321 2.44 -1.84 10.72
CA LEU A 321 1.56 -0.69 10.54
C LEU A 321 0.29 -0.81 11.38
N PHE A 322 -0.27 -2.01 11.54
CA PHE A 322 -1.52 -2.24 12.26
C PHE A 322 -1.44 -3.33 13.34
N ILE A 323 -0.28 -3.95 13.51
CA ILE A 323 -0.08 -5.03 14.48
C ILE A 323 1.20 -4.74 15.25
N SER A 324 1.10 -4.70 16.56
CA SER A 324 2.29 -4.53 17.39
C SER A 324 3.29 -5.66 17.15
N PRO A 325 4.56 -5.33 16.88
CA PRO A 325 5.62 -6.34 16.81
C PRO A 325 5.94 -6.97 18.18
N ASP A 326 5.55 -6.31 19.27
CA ASP A 326 5.73 -6.77 20.65
C ASP A 326 4.45 -6.55 21.48
N PRO A 327 3.47 -7.45 21.34
CA PRO A 327 2.22 -7.32 22.08
C PRO A 327 2.39 -7.49 23.61
N PHE A 328 3.46 -8.14 24.06
CA PHE A 328 3.72 -8.28 25.49
C PHE A 328 4.21 -6.98 26.10
N ALA A 329 5.07 -6.22 25.43
CA ALA A 329 5.48 -4.90 25.88
C ALA A 329 4.30 -3.94 25.99
N GLU A 330 3.30 -4.06 25.11
CA GLU A 330 2.09 -3.22 25.17
C GLU A 330 1.12 -3.61 26.31
N LEU A 331 1.06 -4.91 26.65
CA LEU A 331 0.16 -5.38 27.70
C LEU A 331 0.72 -5.14 29.11
N PHE A 332 2.03 -5.07 29.28
CA PHE A 332 2.70 -5.04 30.58
C PHE A 332 3.63 -3.82 30.78
N GLY A 333 3.79 -2.98 29.78
CA GLY A 333 4.56 -1.71 29.83
C GLY A 333 3.67 -0.58 30.26
#